data_67f68df1420c4b4f6970b06145b338cf
#
_entry.id   67f68df1420c4b4f6970b06145b338cf
#
_cell.length_a   1.000
_cell.length_b   1.000
_cell.length_c   1.000
_cell.angle_alpha   90.00
_cell.angle_beta   90.00
_cell.angle_gamma   90.00
#
_symmetry.space_group_name_H-M   'P 1'
#
loop_
_entity.id
_entity.type
_entity.pdbx_description
1 polymer ?
#
loop_
_entity_poly.entity_id
_entity_poly.type
_entity_poly.pdbx_seq_one_letter_code
_entity_poly.pdbx_strand_id
1 'polypeptide(L)'
;MRKSGMNTLMDRAARWLAALAWLLLSGSWTGGGGDLLGPIPKKPVYDDANQWFIRNRHAEADLFYIISTETGDHLAGADTCHFADVYDAALRRRMEHEMFAVDSFYSGRLNYYSPYYRQVSMQSWTNENNTLLRLPVALADVQRSWDYYLQHFNQGRPFILAGFSQGAHALMHLLRQMPDSVARRMVAAYVIGYKVTQEDLDACRHIRPAQGPTDTGVTIGFNSVKSPECEIPVVSGGNLLGINPVNWRTDTVSTPFILYGKRGNDTLTVRYDPPTRLLIVDGYKNATVMPHIGVPGNYHHMELKFYYPYIRQNMADRVAAFLARLRD
;
A
#
# COMPACT_ATOMS: atom_id res chain seq x y z
N MET A 1 22.64 -8.90 -33.51
CA MET A 1 21.26 -9.31 -33.30
C MET A 1 20.80 -8.91 -31.88
N ARG A 2 20.33 -7.67 -31.69
CA ARG A 2 19.70 -7.19 -30.44
C ARG A 2 18.79 -5.99 -30.77
N LYS A 3 17.60 -6.25 -31.37
CA LYS A 3 16.56 -5.23 -31.63
C LYS A 3 15.13 -5.73 -31.35
N SER A 4 14.93 -6.87 -30.72
CA SER A 4 13.59 -7.47 -30.57
C SER A 4 12.91 -7.19 -29.21
N GLY A 5 13.65 -6.77 -28.19
CA GLY A 5 13.08 -6.58 -26.84
C GLY A 5 12.47 -5.19 -26.58
N MET A 6 12.90 -4.18 -27.31
CA MET A 6 12.49 -2.78 -27.07
C MET A 6 11.12 -2.45 -27.65
N ASN A 7 10.70 -3.15 -28.72
CA ASN A 7 9.38 -2.92 -29.34
C ASN A 7 8.21 -3.53 -28.54
N THR A 8 8.44 -4.57 -27.75
CA THR A 8 7.39 -5.22 -26.93
C THR A 8 7.03 -4.41 -25.69
N LEU A 9 7.97 -3.65 -25.14
CA LEU A 9 7.73 -2.78 -23.96
C LEU A 9 6.97 -1.50 -24.33
N MET A 10 7.34 -0.88 -25.47
CA MET A 10 6.61 0.30 -25.97
C MET A 10 5.18 -0.05 -26.42
N ASP A 11 4.96 -1.24 -26.97
CA ASP A 11 3.63 -1.72 -27.36
C ASP A 11 2.73 -2.01 -26.12
N ARG A 12 3.30 -2.47 -25.02
CA ARG A 12 2.54 -2.68 -23.79
C ARG A 12 2.15 -1.36 -23.11
N ALA A 13 3.08 -0.42 -22.97
CA ALA A 13 2.79 0.92 -22.42
C ALA A 13 1.77 1.68 -23.28
N ALA A 14 1.87 1.60 -24.60
CA ALA A 14 0.90 2.19 -25.53
C ALA A 14 -0.49 1.53 -25.41
N ARG A 15 -0.56 0.23 -25.16
CA ARG A 15 -1.83 -0.48 -24.90
C ARG A 15 -2.47 -0.05 -23.58
N TRP A 16 -1.68 0.27 -22.56
CA TRP A 16 -2.19 0.79 -21.28
C TRP A 16 -2.79 2.19 -21.41
N LEU A 17 -2.13 3.07 -22.14
CA LEU A 17 -2.65 4.43 -22.42
C LEU A 17 -3.86 4.39 -23.36
N ALA A 18 -3.90 3.49 -24.34
CA ALA A 18 -5.03 3.31 -25.23
C ALA A 18 -6.25 2.71 -24.51
N ALA A 19 -6.05 1.78 -23.54
CA ALA A 19 -7.13 1.23 -22.73
C ALA A 19 -7.74 2.29 -21.81
N LEU A 20 -6.92 3.18 -21.22
CA LEU A 20 -7.41 4.31 -20.42
C LEU A 20 -8.18 5.33 -21.27
N ALA A 21 -7.70 5.65 -22.46
CA ALA A 21 -8.37 6.58 -23.36
C ALA A 21 -9.67 6.00 -23.94
N TRP A 22 -9.72 4.69 -24.15
CA TRP A 22 -10.91 4.00 -24.68
C TRP A 22 -12.03 3.92 -23.64
N LEU A 23 -11.71 3.68 -22.36
CA LEU A 23 -12.67 3.68 -21.24
C LEU A 23 -13.26 5.08 -20.98
N LEU A 24 -12.60 6.15 -21.40
CA LEU A 24 -13.08 7.52 -21.20
C LEU A 24 -13.93 8.04 -22.40
N LEU A 25 -13.87 7.37 -23.57
CA LEU A 25 -14.49 7.85 -24.81
C LEU A 25 -15.66 6.99 -25.32
N SER A 26 -15.87 5.78 -24.82
CA SER A 26 -16.97 4.93 -25.29
C SER A 26 -18.15 4.93 -24.33
N GLY A 27 -19.03 5.90 -24.47
CA GLY A 27 -20.43 5.72 -24.10
C GLY A 27 -21.06 4.66 -25.02
N SER A 28 -21.74 3.67 -24.43
CA SER A 28 -22.54 2.60 -25.01
C SER A 28 -21.80 1.36 -25.56
N TRP A 29 -21.73 0.34 -24.71
CA TRP A 29 -21.60 -1.06 -25.12
C TRP A 29 -22.88 -1.80 -24.72
N THR A 30 -23.73 -2.09 -25.70
CA THR A 30 -24.84 -3.06 -25.57
C THR A 30 -24.37 -4.39 -26.18
N GLY A 31 -24.04 -5.36 -25.31
CA GLY A 31 -23.65 -6.69 -25.75
C GLY A 31 -23.49 -7.62 -24.55
N GLY A 32 -24.30 -8.66 -24.45
CA GLY A 32 -24.57 -9.58 -23.36
C GLY A 32 -23.39 -10.38 -22.76
N GLY A 33 -22.48 -9.69 -22.11
CA GLY A 33 -21.60 -10.19 -21.07
C GLY A 33 -21.78 -9.22 -19.92
N GLY A 34 -22.14 -9.71 -18.72
CA GLY A 34 -22.34 -8.85 -17.56
C GLY A 34 -21.19 -7.87 -17.41
N ASP A 35 -21.47 -6.61 -17.14
CA ASP A 35 -20.46 -5.56 -16.99
C ASP A 35 -19.51 -5.94 -15.84
N LEU A 36 -18.34 -6.49 -16.19
CA LEU A 36 -17.32 -6.93 -15.23
C LEU A 36 -16.80 -5.78 -14.36
N LEU A 37 -17.00 -4.52 -14.80
CA LEU A 37 -16.64 -3.33 -14.04
C LEU A 37 -17.70 -3.03 -12.97
N GLY A 38 -18.97 -3.27 -13.26
CA GLY A 38 -20.11 -2.91 -12.40
C GLY A 38 -20.30 -1.40 -12.24
N PRO A 39 -21.29 -0.97 -11.44
CA PRO A 39 -21.52 0.42 -11.13
C PRO A 39 -20.31 1.06 -10.46
N ILE A 40 -19.90 2.23 -10.96
CA ILE A 40 -18.80 3.01 -10.36
C ILE A 40 -19.40 4.13 -9.52
N PRO A 41 -19.15 4.17 -8.19
CA PRO A 41 -19.64 5.24 -7.32
C PRO A 41 -19.09 6.61 -7.71
N LYS A 42 -19.75 7.66 -7.22
CA LYS A 42 -19.30 9.05 -7.42
C LYS A 42 -17.84 9.20 -6.97
N LYS A 43 -17.02 9.84 -7.80
CA LYS A 43 -15.62 10.10 -7.49
C LYS A 43 -15.46 11.06 -6.30
N PRO A 44 -14.46 10.85 -5.42
CA PRO A 44 -14.13 11.79 -4.35
C PRO A 44 -13.65 13.12 -4.92
N VAL A 45 -13.96 14.21 -4.20
CA VAL A 45 -13.59 15.60 -4.53
C VAL A 45 -12.68 16.10 -3.41
N TYR A 46 -11.36 16.18 -3.66
CA TYR A 46 -10.35 16.32 -2.61
C TYR A 46 -10.15 17.75 -2.09
N ASP A 47 -10.86 18.75 -2.64
CA ASP A 47 -11.01 20.08 -2.02
C ASP A 47 -12.05 20.07 -0.88
N ASP A 48 -12.87 19.01 -0.77
CA ASP A 48 -13.72 18.76 0.38
C ASP A 48 -12.92 18.07 1.51
N ALA A 49 -12.77 18.75 2.65
CA ALA A 49 -12.08 18.21 3.82
C ALA A 49 -12.68 16.88 4.32
N ASN A 50 -13.97 16.62 4.03
CA ASN A 50 -14.62 15.37 4.36
C ASN A 50 -14.11 14.17 3.54
N GLN A 51 -13.34 14.39 2.48
CA GLN A 51 -12.70 13.31 1.72
C GLN A 51 -11.34 12.87 2.30
N TRP A 52 -11.04 13.31 3.51
CA TRP A 52 -9.78 13.06 4.18
C TRP A 52 -9.94 12.66 5.65
N PHE A 53 -9.02 11.86 6.13
CA PHE A 53 -8.72 11.72 7.54
C PHE A 53 -7.40 12.46 7.82
N ILE A 54 -7.48 13.61 8.52
CA ILE A 54 -6.33 14.48 8.74
C ILE A 54 -6.08 14.65 10.24
N ARG A 55 -4.79 14.60 10.60
CA ARG A 55 -4.28 15.06 11.91
C ARG A 55 -3.09 16.00 11.70
N ASN A 56 -3.37 17.28 11.68
CA ASN A 56 -2.31 18.29 11.64
C ASN A 56 -1.75 18.47 13.05
N ARG A 57 -0.46 18.13 13.24
CA ARG A 57 0.28 18.24 14.51
C ARG A 57 1.32 19.34 14.47
N HIS A 58 1.32 20.15 13.40
CA HIS A 58 2.35 21.17 13.15
C HIS A 58 3.78 20.58 13.17
N ALA A 59 3.90 19.35 12.67
CA ALA A 59 5.16 18.62 12.63
C ALA A 59 6.03 19.04 11.45
N GLU A 60 7.34 18.81 11.56
CA GLU A 60 8.32 19.09 10.50
C GLU A 60 8.24 18.10 9.33
N ALA A 61 7.56 16.96 9.51
CA ALA A 61 7.39 15.94 8.48
C ALA A 61 5.96 15.36 8.49
N ASP A 62 5.57 14.80 7.35
CA ASP A 62 4.24 14.27 7.10
C ASP A 62 4.26 12.74 6.94
N LEU A 63 3.17 12.08 7.30
CA LEU A 63 2.81 10.72 6.88
C LEU A 63 1.61 10.79 5.95
N PHE A 64 1.81 10.43 4.68
CA PHE A 64 0.72 10.18 3.74
C PHE A 64 0.47 8.67 3.70
N TYR A 65 -0.73 8.26 4.12
CA TYR A 65 -1.08 6.85 4.27
C TYR A 65 -2.24 6.45 3.37
N ILE A 66 -2.07 5.34 2.65
CA ILE A 66 -3.09 4.76 1.78
C ILE A 66 -3.57 3.46 2.42
N ILE A 67 -4.85 3.43 2.82
CA ILE A 67 -5.45 2.28 3.51
C ILE A 67 -5.60 1.06 2.62
N SER A 68 -5.77 -0.09 3.26
CA SER A 68 -6.00 -1.38 2.61
C SER A 68 -7.44 -1.53 2.07
N THR A 69 -7.80 -2.75 1.65
CA THR A 69 -9.15 -3.07 1.18
C THR A 69 -10.10 -3.26 2.37
N GLU A 70 -10.97 -2.29 2.59
CA GLU A 70 -11.98 -2.29 3.67
C GLU A 70 -13.40 -2.53 3.14
N THR A 71 -13.55 -2.85 1.86
CA THR A 71 -14.85 -3.10 1.22
C THR A 71 -14.94 -4.47 0.59
N GLY A 72 -16.15 -5.03 0.61
CA GLY A 72 -16.54 -6.17 -0.22
C GLY A 72 -17.51 -5.75 -1.33
N ASP A 73 -17.83 -6.68 -2.21
CA ASP A 73 -18.91 -6.50 -3.18
C ASP A 73 -20.23 -6.18 -2.46
N HIS A 74 -20.99 -5.25 -3.00
CA HIS A 74 -22.28 -4.85 -2.45
C HIS A 74 -23.25 -4.45 -3.57
N LEU A 75 -24.53 -4.37 -3.26
CA LEU A 75 -25.55 -3.97 -4.24
C LEU A 75 -25.61 -2.45 -4.39
N ALA A 76 -25.60 -1.97 -5.61
CA ALA A 76 -25.93 -0.61 -6.02
C ALA A 76 -27.15 -0.68 -6.94
N GLY A 77 -28.34 -0.53 -6.36
CA GLY A 77 -29.59 -0.87 -7.04
C GLY A 77 -29.72 -2.38 -7.27
N ALA A 78 -29.89 -2.80 -8.53
CA ALA A 78 -29.95 -4.21 -8.92
C ALA A 78 -28.56 -4.84 -9.26
N ASP A 79 -27.54 -4.01 -9.40
CA ASP A 79 -26.23 -4.43 -9.88
C ASP A 79 -25.22 -4.59 -8.75
N THR A 80 -24.23 -5.44 -8.95
CA THR A 80 -23.12 -5.60 -8.00
C THR A 80 -22.08 -4.52 -8.22
N CYS A 81 -21.86 -3.69 -7.19
CA CYS A 81 -20.77 -2.73 -7.14
C CYS A 81 -19.50 -3.36 -6.56
N HIS A 82 -18.39 -3.17 -7.23
CA HIS A 82 -17.07 -3.70 -6.86
C HIS A 82 -16.13 -2.64 -6.29
N PHE A 83 -16.65 -1.47 -5.93
CA PHE A 83 -15.90 -0.33 -5.44
C PHE A 83 -16.49 0.20 -4.15
N ALA A 84 -15.64 0.75 -3.28
CA ALA A 84 -16.14 1.46 -2.12
C ALA A 84 -16.84 2.77 -2.55
N ASP A 85 -18.05 3.01 -2.02
CA ASP A 85 -18.66 4.33 -2.10
C ASP A 85 -18.15 5.19 -0.92
N VAL A 86 -17.33 6.18 -1.24
CA VAL A 86 -16.74 7.08 -0.23
C VAL A 86 -17.75 8.09 0.34
N TYR A 87 -18.98 8.11 -0.14
CA TYR A 87 -20.08 8.91 0.40
C TYR A 87 -21.04 8.05 1.25
N ASP A 88 -20.96 6.72 1.20
CA ASP A 88 -21.70 5.84 2.08
C ASP A 88 -21.12 5.84 3.50
N ALA A 89 -21.93 6.19 4.50
CA ALA A 89 -21.49 6.33 5.88
C ALA A 89 -21.03 4.99 6.51
N ALA A 90 -21.58 3.85 6.08
CA ALA A 90 -21.21 2.55 6.62
C ALA A 90 -19.87 2.08 6.08
N LEU A 91 -19.63 2.27 4.78
CA LEU A 91 -18.34 1.97 4.15
C LEU A 91 -17.24 2.89 4.68
N ARG A 92 -17.52 4.18 4.85
CA ARG A 92 -16.58 5.14 5.45
C ARG A 92 -16.14 4.71 6.84
N ARG A 93 -17.06 4.31 7.72
CA ARG A 93 -16.71 3.84 9.08
C ARG A 93 -15.73 2.66 9.08
N ARG A 94 -15.79 1.77 8.08
CA ARG A 94 -14.80 0.69 7.94
C ARG A 94 -13.42 1.23 7.59
N MET A 95 -13.34 2.13 6.62
CA MET A 95 -12.10 2.80 6.23
C MET A 95 -11.50 3.59 7.40
N GLU A 96 -12.34 4.35 8.13
CA GLU A 96 -11.93 5.13 9.30
C GLU A 96 -11.31 4.26 10.40
N HIS A 97 -11.73 3.03 10.54
CA HIS A 97 -11.17 2.12 11.53
C HIS A 97 -9.67 1.87 11.29
N GLU A 98 -9.25 1.60 10.06
CA GLU A 98 -7.82 1.46 9.73
C GLU A 98 -7.11 2.82 9.82
N MET A 99 -7.68 3.89 9.27
CA MET A 99 -7.08 5.24 9.35
C MET A 99 -6.83 5.67 10.80
N PHE A 100 -7.79 5.44 11.69
CA PHE A 100 -7.65 5.74 13.11
C PHE A 100 -6.61 4.85 13.80
N ALA A 101 -6.58 3.57 13.48
CA ALA A 101 -5.60 2.64 14.02
C ALA A 101 -4.17 3.04 13.61
N VAL A 102 -3.97 3.37 12.32
CA VAL A 102 -2.67 3.83 11.82
C VAL A 102 -2.27 5.16 12.44
N ASP A 103 -3.19 6.12 12.56
CA ASP A 103 -2.91 7.36 13.27
C ASP A 103 -2.45 7.10 14.70
N SER A 104 -3.15 6.24 15.43
CA SER A 104 -2.88 5.94 16.84
C SER A 104 -1.57 5.19 17.05
N PHE A 105 -1.24 4.27 16.13
CA PHE A 105 -0.12 3.33 16.34
C PHE A 105 1.14 3.71 15.58
N TYR A 106 1.04 4.38 14.41
CA TYR A 106 2.18 4.61 13.52
C TYR A 106 2.56 6.08 13.39
N SER A 107 1.58 6.99 13.27
CA SER A 107 1.88 8.37 12.88
C SER A 107 2.76 9.11 13.90
N GLY A 108 2.68 8.73 15.17
CA GLY A 108 3.51 9.31 16.21
C GLY A 108 3.31 10.82 16.33
N ARG A 109 4.37 11.57 15.99
CA ARG A 109 4.39 13.04 15.99
C ARG A 109 4.27 13.66 14.59
N LEU A 110 4.07 12.84 13.54
CA LEU A 110 3.95 13.32 12.17
C LEU A 110 2.57 13.96 11.93
N ASN A 111 2.49 14.91 11.00
CA ASN A 111 1.20 15.25 10.43
C ASN A 111 0.69 14.03 9.65
N TYR A 112 -0.58 13.70 9.77
CA TYR A 112 -1.14 12.51 9.16
C TYR A 112 -2.23 12.88 8.17
N TYR A 113 -2.11 12.33 6.96
CA TYR A 113 -3.03 12.53 5.84
C TYR A 113 -3.39 11.18 5.22
N SER A 114 -4.66 10.84 5.21
CA SER A 114 -5.17 9.63 4.57
C SER A 114 -6.43 9.94 3.78
N PRO A 115 -6.42 9.78 2.44
CA PRO A 115 -7.59 10.05 1.61
C PRO A 115 -8.58 8.90 1.66
N TYR A 116 -9.88 9.22 1.57
CA TYR A 116 -10.86 8.24 1.14
C TYR A 116 -10.78 8.07 -0.38
N TYR A 117 -10.82 6.83 -0.84
CA TYR A 117 -10.76 6.53 -2.27
C TYR A 117 -11.65 5.33 -2.61
N ARG A 118 -12.07 5.20 -3.86
CA ARG A 118 -12.89 4.09 -4.33
C ARG A 118 -12.06 2.83 -4.44
N GLN A 119 -11.82 2.18 -3.30
CA GLN A 119 -11.11 0.91 -3.23
C GLN A 119 -11.82 -0.14 -4.08
N VAL A 120 -11.07 -1.02 -4.71
CA VAL A 120 -11.69 -2.24 -5.27
C VAL A 120 -12.02 -3.22 -4.15
N SER A 121 -13.10 -3.97 -4.34
CA SER A 121 -13.59 -4.94 -3.36
C SER A 121 -12.60 -6.10 -3.15
N MET A 122 -12.72 -6.77 -2.00
CA MET A 122 -11.91 -7.95 -1.68
C MET A 122 -12.09 -9.07 -2.72
N GLN A 123 -13.29 -9.25 -3.23
CA GLN A 123 -13.60 -10.25 -4.26
C GLN A 123 -12.87 -9.96 -5.58
N SER A 124 -12.58 -8.72 -5.89
CA SER A 124 -11.81 -8.37 -7.10
C SER A 124 -10.43 -9.02 -7.12
N TRP A 125 -9.79 -9.22 -5.96
CA TRP A 125 -8.46 -9.80 -5.84
C TRP A 125 -8.39 -11.31 -6.08
N THR A 126 -9.53 -11.99 -6.20
CA THR A 126 -9.59 -13.43 -6.49
C THR A 126 -9.36 -13.77 -7.96
N ASN A 127 -9.40 -12.77 -8.84
CA ASN A 127 -9.22 -12.92 -10.28
C ASN A 127 -8.40 -11.77 -10.84
N GLU A 128 -7.26 -12.08 -11.43
CA GLU A 128 -6.31 -11.07 -11.92
C GLU A 128 -6.93 -10.15 -12.99
N ASN A 129 -7.75 -10.67 -13.91
CA ASN A 129 -8.40 -9.85 -14.93
C ASN A 129 -9.36 -8.82 -14.31
N ASN A 130 -10.14 -9.25 -13.30
CA ASN A 130 -11.02 -8.35 -12.57
C ASN A 130 -10.24 -7.27 -11.82
N THR A 131 -9.14 -7.66 -11.18
CA THR A 131 -8.24 -6.73 -10.48
C THR A 131 -7.70 -5.69 -11.45
N LEU A 132 -7.13 -6.13 -12.57
CA LEU A 132 -6.54 -5.26 -13.59
C LEU A 132 -7.57 -4.31 -14.21
N LEU A 133 -8.81 -4.77 -14.43
CA LEU A 133 -9.90 -3.97 -14.98
C LEU A 133 -10.34 -2.86 -14.01
N ARG A 134 -10.40 -3.15 -12.70
CA ARG A 134 -10.99 -2.29 -11.67
C ARG A 134 -10.00 -1.35 -11.02
N LEU A 135 -8.75 -1.76 -10.82
CA LEU A 135 -7.71 -0.95 -10.16
C LEU A 135 -7.53 0.47 -10.72
N PRO A 136 -7.64 0.73 -12.04
CA PRO A 136 -7.49 2.09 -12.57
C PRO A 136 -8.39 3.14 -11.91
N VAL A 137 -9.59 2.77 -11.46
CA VAL A 137 -10.51 3.68 -10.75
C VAL A 137 -9.92 4.10 -9.39
N ALA A 138 -9.43 3.13 -8.63
CA ALA A 138 -8.81 3.36 -7.33
C ALA A 138 -7.49 4.16 -7.45
N LEU A 139 -6.65 3.79 -8.42
CA LEU A 139 -5.36 4.45 -8.66
C LEU A 139 -5.53 5.91 -9.10
N ALA A 140 -6.53 6.19 -9.93
CA ALA A 140 -6.84 7.56 -10.33
C ALA A 140 -7.32 8.42 -9.15
N ASP A 141 -8.06 7.85 -8.20
CA ASP A 141 -8.45 8.56 -6.97
C ASP A 141 -7.22 8.86 -6.10
N VAL A 142 -6.38 7.86 -5.87
CA VAL A 142 -5.14 8.02 -5.08
C VAL A 142 -4.21 9.05 -5.73
N GLN A 143 -4.04 9.03 -7.05
CA GLN A 143 -3.22 10.03 -7.75
C GLN A 143 -3.76 11.44 -7.54
N ARG A 144 -5.08 11.67 -7.71
CA ARG A 144 -5.67 12.99 -7.48
C ARG A 144 -5.54 13.45 -6.03
N SER A 145 -5.68 12.54 -5.06
CA SER A 145 -5.48 12.89 -3.65
C SER A 145 -4.03 13.26 -3.36
N TRP A 146 -3.07 12.53 -3.95
CA TRP A 146 -1.65 12.83 -3.83
C TRP A 146 -1.29 14.19 -4.41
N ASP A 147 -1.79 14.51 -5.61
CA ASP A 147 -1.57 15.79 -6.25
C ASP A 147 -2.13 16.95 -5.41
N TYR A 148 -3.35 16.76 -4.89
CA TYR A 148 -3.97 17.73 -3.99
C TYR A 148 -3.18 17.91 -2.67
N TYR A 149 -2.73 16.81 -2.06
CA TYR A 149 -1.89 16.84 -0.88
C TYR A 149 -0.60 17.64 -1.10
N LEU A 150 0.11 17.37 -2.20
CA LEU A 150 1.35 18.08 -2.53
C LEU A 150 1.11 19.58 -2.72
N GLN A 151 0.00 19.95 -3.36
CA GLN A 151 -0.32 21.33 -3.70
C GLN A 151 -0.83 22.13 -2.49
N HIS A 152 -1.63 21.52 -1.61
CA HIS A 152 -2.37 22.25 -0.59
C HIS A 152 -1.95 21.95 0.85
N PHE A 153 -1.47 20.73 1.14
CA PHE A 153 -1.21 20.31 2.51
C PHE A 153 0.27 20.19 2.84
N ASN A 154 1.09 19.65 1.95
CA ASN A 154 2.48 19.28 2.25
C ASN A 154 3.41 20.50 2.49
N GLN A 155 3.21 21.62 1.79
CA GLN A 155 3.99 22.86 1.96
C GLN A 155 5.52 22.64 1.88
N GLY A 156 5.96 21.68 1.07
CA GLY A 156 7.39 21.41 0.89
C GLY A 156 8.06 20.58 2.00
N ARG A 157 7.31 20.14 3.02
CA ARG A 157 7.88 19.32 4.11
C ARG A 157 8.37 17.96 3.61
N PRO A 158 9.38 17.37 4.28
CA PRO A 158 9.70 15.95 4.14
C PRO A 158 8.48 15.08 4.45
N PHE A 159 8.39 13.95 3.78
CA PHE A 159 7.25 13.05 3.98
C PHE A 159 7.64 11.57 3.94
N ILE A 160 6.87 10.78 4.65
CA ILE A 160 6.83 9.31 4.55
C ILE A 160 5.59 8.96 3.73
N LEU A 161 5.76 8.07 2.75
CA LEU A 161 4.65 7.35 2.12
C LEU A 161 4.47 6.02 2.83
N ALA A 162 3.24 5.63 3.15
CA ALA A 162 2.97 4.30 3.62
C ALA A 162 1.65 3.78 3.07
N GLY A 163 1.57 2.49 2.87
CA GLY A 163 0.34 1.82 2.43
C GLY A 163 0.36 0.35 2.81
N PHE A 164 -0.83 -0.20 3.00
CA PHE A 164 -0.99 -1.61 3.29
C PHE A 164 -1.84 -2.29 2.22
N SER A 165 -1.40 -3.48 1.76
CA SER A 165 -2.16 -4.30 0.80
C SER A 165 -2.50 -3.51 -0.48
N GLN A 166 -3.77 -3.30 -0.83
CA GLN A 166 -4.19 -2.44 -1.94
C GLN A 166 -3.61 -1.03 -1.85
N GLY A 167 -3.51 -0.48 -0.63
CA GLY A 167 -2.87 0.81 -0.40
C GLY A 167 -1.38 0.79 -0.75
N ALA A 168 -0.68 -0.30 -0.47
CA ALA A 168 0.71 -0.49 -0.86
C ALA A 168 0.86 -0.62 -2.39
N HIS A 169 -0.06 -1.30 -3.07
CA HIS A 169 -0.12 -1.31 -4.53
C HIS A 169 -0.31 0.09 -5.12
N ALA A 170 -1.22 0.88 -4.55
CA ALA A 170 -1.45 2.26 -4.99
C ALA A 170 -0.25 3.16 -4.69
N LEU A 171 0.48 2.94 -3.59
CA LEU A 171 1.73 3.62 -3.28
C LEU A 171 2.80 3.33 -4.35
N MET A 172 2.92 2.09 -4.82
CA MET A 172 3.83 1.74 -5.92
C MET A 172 3.50 2.51 -7.20
N HIS A 173 2.20 2.72 -7.50
CA HIS A 173 1.78 3.57 -8.62
C HIS A 173 2.25 5.01 -8.44
N LEU A 174 2.14 5.61 -7.24
CA LEU A 174 2.65 6.95 -6.97
C LEU A 174 4.17 7.04 -7.13
N LEU A 175 4.93 6.06 -6.65
CA LEU A 175 6.40 6.03 -6.77
C LEU A 175 6.86 6.04 -8.23
N ARG A 176 6.18 5.26 -9.10
CA ARG A 176 6.52 5.20 -10.54
C ARG A 176 6.30 6.53 -11.27
N GLN A 177 5.39 7.37 -10.79
CA GLN A 177 5.04 8.64 -11.42
C GLN A 177 5.64 9.86 -10.69
N MET A 178 6.36 9.63 -9.58
CA MET A 178 6.88 10.69 -8.73
C MET A 178 8.00 11.48 -9.42
N PRO A 179 7.86 12.80 -9.58
CA PRO A 179 8.95 13.63 -10.08
C PRO A 179 10.14 13.67 -9.12
N ASP A 180 11.35 13.82 -9.63
CA ASP A 180 12.57 13.89 -8.83
C ASP A 180 12.55 15.01 -7.77
N SER A 181 11.95 16.14 -8.11
CA SER A 181 11.80 17.27 -7.19
C SER A 181 10.98 16.92 -5.94
N VAL A 182 10.00 16.02 -6.10
CA VAL A 182 9.18 15.49 -5.01
C VAL A 182 9.93 14.37 -4.29
N ALA A 183 10.52 13.43 -5.04
CA ALA A 183 11.23 12.27 -4.48
C ALA A 183 12.39 12.68 -3.55
N ARG A 184 13.06 13.81 -3.81
CA ARG A 184 14.11 14.35 -2.93
C ARG A 184 13.64 14.68 -1.50
N ARG A 185 12.34 14.84 -1.30
CA ARG A 185 11.73 15.10 0.02
C ARG A 185 11.16 13.85 0.69
N MET A 186 11.19 12.73 -0.01
CA MET A 186 10.72 11.44 0.52
C MET A 186 11.72 10.91 1.54
N VAL A 187 11.29 10.79 2.78
CA VAL A 187 12.07 10.17 3.86
C VAL A 187 12.17 8.67 3.64
N ALA A 188 11.04 8.02 3.43
CA ALA A 188 10.94 6.59 3.10
C ALA A 188 9.55 6.26 2.54
N ALA A 189 9.45 5.12 1.83
CA ALA A 189 8.21 4.51 1.40
C ALA A 189 8.04 3.14 2.09
N TYR A 190 6.90 2.92 2.77
CA TYR A 190 6.58 1.66 3.43
C TYR A 190 5.51 0.91 2.64
N VAL A 191 5.94 -0.08 1.88
CA VAL A 191 5.12 -0.98 1.04
C VAL A 191 4.80 -2.23 1.88
N ILE A 192 3.76 -2.14 2.72
CA ILE A 192 3.45 -3.19 3.69
C ILE A 192 2.47 -4.19 3.08
N GLY A 193 2.83 -5.48 3.13
CA GLY A 193 1.95 -6.54 2.62
C GLY A 193 1.66 -6.43 1.12
N TYR A 194 2.64 -6.02 0.35
CA TYR A 194 2.60 -6.06 -1.10
C TYR A 194 3.99 -6.30 -1.69
N LYS A 195 4.01 -6.72 -2.95
CA LYS A 195 5.24 -7.05 -3.67
C LYS A 195 5.86 -5.83 -4.34
N VAL A 196 7.17 -5.86 -4.45
CA VAL A 196 7.97 -5.03 -5.34
C VAL A 196 8.69 -5.96 -6.31
N THR A 197 8.39 -5.86 -7.58
CA THR A 197 8.90 -6.78 -8.62
C THR A 197 10.12 -6.23 -9.33
N GLN A 198 10.77 -7.04 -10.18
CA GLN A 198 11.87 -6.57 -11.03
C GLN A 198 11.40 -5.46 -11.98
N GLU A 199 10.17 -5.59 -12.52
CA GLU A 199 9.58 -4.54 -13.36
C GLU A 199 9.48 -3.20 -12.62
N ASP A 200 9.13 -3.22 -11.34
CA ASP A 200 9.08 -2.03 -10.50
C ASP A 200 10.45 -1.37 -10.33
N LEU A 201 11.47 -2.19 -10.04
CA LEU A 201 12.85 -1.71 -9.87
C LEU A 201 13.42 -1.13 -11.16
N ASP A 202 13.14 -1.76 -12.30
CA ASP A 202 13.61 -1.31 -13.61
C ASP A 202 12.87 -0.02 -14.06
N ALA A 203 11.59 0.10 -13.72
CA ALA A 203 10.76 1.25 -14.11
C ALA A 203 10.95 2.49 -13.23
N CYS A 204 11.41 2.34 -11.99
CA CYS A 204 11.42 3.44 -11.02
C CYS A 204 12.69 3.48 -10.17
N ARG A 205 13.56 4.47 -10.45
CA ARG A 205 14.80 4.71 -9.70
C ARG A 205 14.62 5.15 -8.24
N HIS A 206 13.40 5.57 -7.88
CA HIS A 206 13.08 5.97 -6.52
C HIS A 206 12.78 4.79 -5.60
N ILE A 207 12.58 3.60 -6.16
CA ILE A 207 12.43 2.36 -5.41
C ILE A 207 13.81 1.83 -5.08
N ARG A 208 14.30 2.12 -3.90
CA ARG A 208 15.62 1.70 -3.41
C ARG A 208 15.46 0.88 -2.14
N PRO A 209 15.88 -0.39 -2.11
CA PRO A 209 15.77 -1.24 -0.93
C PRO A 209 16.47 -0.62 0.29
N ALA A 210 15.79 -0.63 1.44
CA ALA A 210 16.42 -0.29 2.71
C ALA A 210 17.42 -1.37 3.13
N GLN A 211 18.57 -0.97 3.69
CA GLN A 211 19.63 -1.87 4.18
C GLN A 211 19.82 -1.76 5.70
N GLY A 212 19.27 -0.74 6.32
CA GLY A 212 19.43 -0.48 7.75
C GLY A 212 18.29 0.38 8.32
N PRO A 213 18.39 0.72 9.62
CA PRO A 213 17.31 1.41 10.33
C PRO A 213 17.15 2.90 9.99
N THR A 214 18.18 3.57 9.49
CA THR A 214 18.22 5.03 9.33
C THR A 214 18.41 5.51 7.90
N ASP A 215 18.43 4.59 6.92
CA ASP A 215 18.53 4.96 5.50
C ASP A 215 17.36 5.86 5.11
N THR A 216 17.60 6.84 4.24
CA THR A 216 16.57 7.76 3.76
C THR A 216 16.44 7.74 2.25
N GLY A 217 15.23 8.07 1.76
CA GLY A 217 14.87 7.95 0.35
C GLY A 217 14.83 6.48 -0.11
N VAL A 218 14.43 5.57 0.75
CA VAL A 218 14.39 4.12 0.54
C VAL A 218 12.97 3.58 0.56
N THR A 219 12.82 2.36 0.04
CA THR A 219 11.58 1.59 0.07
C THR A 219 11.74 0.41 1.02
N ILE A 220 10.82 0.31 1.96
CA ILE A 220 10.70 -0.76 2.95
C ILE A 220 9.55 -1.65 2.51
N GLY A 221 9.78 -2.94 2.39
CA GLY A 221 8.74 -3.92 2.10
C GLY A 221 8.90 -5.17 2.94
N PHE A 222 7.80 -5.81 3.29
CA PHE A 222 7.78 -7.12 3.92
C PHE A 222 6.42 -7.79 3.78
N ASN A 223 6.42 -9.12 3.82
CA ASN A 223 5.24 -9.99 3.83
C ASN A 223 5.50 -11.10 4.84
N SER A 224 4.54 -11.40 5.69
CA SER A 224 4.69 -12.27 6.85
C SER A 224 3.91 -13.58 6.69
N VAL A 225 4.60 -14.70 6.93
CA VAL A 225 4.04 -16.05 6.82
C VAL A 225 4.56 -16.94 7.95
N LYS A 226 3.89 -18.07 8.18
CA LYS A 226 4.41 -19.15 9.04
C LYS A 226 5.57 -19.90 8.39
N SER A 227 5.45 -20.16 7.09
CA SER A 227 6.46 -20.82 6.26
C SER A 227 6.25 -20.39 4.80
N PRO A 228 7.24 -20.55 3.91
CA PRO A 228 7.14 -20.11 2.52
C PRO A 228 5.94 -20.67 1.76
N GLU A 229 5.49 -21.89 2.07
CA GLU A 229 4.34 -22.53 1.44
C GLU A 229 3.00 -21.83 1.74
N CYS A 230 3.01 -20.92 2.73
CA CYS A 230 1.84 -20.11 3.10
C CYS A 230 1.79 -18.77 2.35
N GLU A 231 2.61 -18.60 1.32
CA GLU A 231 2.60 -17.41 0.47
C GLU A 231 1.24 -17.21 -0.23
N ILE A 232 0.83 -15.96 -0.40
CA ILE A 232 -0.28 -15.57 -1.26
C ILE A 232 0.30 -14.86 -2.49
N PRO A 233 0.36 -15.51 -3.67
CA PRO A 233 1.08 -14.97 -4.83
C PRO A 233 0.58 -13.60 -5.31
N VAL A 234 -0.71 -13.29 -5.15
CA VAL A 234 -1.26 -12.00 -5.57
C VAL A 234 -0.65 -10.82 -4.79
N VAL A 235 -0.23 -11.03 -3.54
CA VAL A 235 0.36 -9.98 -2.70
C VAL A 235 1.89 -10.07 -2.58
N SER A 236 2.49 -11.25 -2.69
CA SER A 236 3.93 -11.44 -2.46
C SER A 236 4.68 -12.18 -3.57
N GLY A 237 3.98 -12.82 -4.52
CA GLY A 237 4.63 -13.59 -5.58
C GLY A 237 5.57 -12.73 -6.44
N GLY A 238 6.84 -13.17 -6.53
CA GLY A 238 7.90 -12.44 -7.24
C GLY A 238 8.42 -11.19 -6.52
N ASN A 239 8.15 -11.05 -5.23
CA ASN A 239 8.64 -9.93 -4.43
C ASN A 239 10.18 -9.95 -4.30
N LEU A 240 10.80 -8.80 -4.47
CA LEU A 240 12.26 -8.61 -4.40
C LEU A 240 12.73 -7.81 -3.18
N LEU A 241 11.81 -7.20 -2.44
CA LEU A 241 12.14 -6.45 -1.24
C LEU A 241 11.76 -7.20 0.03
N GLY A 242 12.66 -7.14 1.01
CA GLY A 242 12.36 -7.64 2.35
C GLY A 242 13.37 -7.12 3.35
N ILE A 243 12.86 -6.67 4.48
CA ILE A 243 13.66 -6.30 5.65
C ILE A 243 12.87 -6.68 6.91
N ASN A 244 13.55 -7.18 7.92
CA ASN A 244 12.89 -7.50 9.18
C ASN A 244 12.58 -6.21 9.96
N PRO A 245 11.30 -5.84 10.14
CA PRO A 245 10.94 -4.56 10.77
C PRO A 245 11.18 -4.51 12.27
N VAL A 246 11.62 -5.60 12.90
CA VAL A 246 11.95 -5.64 14.32
C VAL A 246 13.41 -5.24 14.57
N ASN A 247 14.33 -5.71 13.74
CA ASN A 247 15.77 -5.44 13.88
C ASN A 247 16.39 -4.65 12.71
N TRP A 248 15.61 -4.36 11.67
CA TRP A 248 15.99 -3.62 10.44
C TRP A 248 17.19 -4.25 9.72
N ARG A 249 17.20 -5.58 9.64
CA ARG A 249 18.22 -6.38 8.98
C ARG A 249 17.64 -7.18 7.82
N THR A 250 18.52 -7.53 6.88
CA THR A 250 18.21 -8.34 5.69
C THR A 250 18.88 -9.71 5.75
N ASP A 251 19.28 -10.15 6.94
CA ASP A 251 19.87 -11.48 7.19
C ASP A 251 18.87 -12.41 7.93
N THR A 252 19.31 -13.64 8.20
CA THR A 252 18.49 -14.69 8.79
C THR A 252 18.39 -14.64 10.31
N VAL A 253 18.89 -13.59 10.97
CA VAL A 253 18.88 -13.48 12.43
C VAL A 253 17.46 -13.44 12.95
N SER A 254 17.10 -14.48 13.72
CA SER A 254 15.80 -14.54 14.40
C SER A 254 15.75 -13.55 15.56
N THR A 255 14.67 -12.79 15.63
CA THR A 255 14.51 -11.71 16.61
C THR A 255 13.18 -11.86 17.34
N PRO A 256 13.18 -11.88 18.68
CA PRO A 256 11.94 -11.89 19.44
C PRO A 256 11.24 -10.53 19.35
N PHE A 257 9.90 -10.56 19.33
CA PHE A 257 9.07 -9.38 19.41
C PHE A 257 7.79 -9.64 20.21
N ILE A 258 7.17 -8.58 20.69
CA ILE A 258 5.96 -8.66 21.50
C ILE A 258 4.75 -8.30 20.64
N LEU A 259 3.80 -9.24 20.57
CA LEU A 259 2.47 -9.00 20.06
C LEU A 259 1.58 -8.52 21.21
N TYR A 260 1.21 -7.24 21.19
CA TYR A 260 0.34 -6.67 22.21
C TYR A 260 -1.13 -7.05 21.96
N GLY A 261 -1.77 -7.62 22.96
CA GLY A 261 -3.16 -8.07 22.88
C GLY A 261 -4.02 -7.58 24.06
N LYS A 262 -5.32 -7.48 23.84
CA LYS A 262 -6.29 -7.07 24.89
C LYS A 262 -6.33 -8.02 26.09
N ARG A 263 -5.96 -9.29 25.92
CA ARG A 263 -6.01 -10.34 26.94
C ARG A 263 -4.62 -10.73 27.48
N GLY A 264 -3.60 -10.01 27.09
CA GLY A 264 -2.20 -10.28 27.40
C GLY A 264 -1.32 -10.13 26.16
N ASN A 265 -0.02 -10.20 26.41
CA ASN A 265 0.99 -10.09 25.36
C ASN A 265 1.59 -11.46 25.06
N ASP A 266 1.80 -11.74 23.78
CA ASP A 266 2.51 -12.94 23.33
C ASP A 266 3.92 -12.55 22.90
N THR A 267 4.91 -13.41 23.18
CA THR A 267 6.25 -13.29 22.61
C THR A 267 6.34 -14.19 21.39
N LEU A 268 6.59 -13.59 20.25
CA LEU A 268 6.79 -14.26 18.98
C LEU A 268 8.23 -14.07 18.53
N THR A 269 8.64 -14.81 17.50
CA THR A 269 9.91 -14.55 16.81
C THR A 269 9.70 -14.32 15.33
N VAL A 270 10.55 -13.49 14.74
CA VAL A 270 10.55 -13.24 13.31
C VAL A 270 11.97 -13.30 12.77
N ARG A 271 12.14 -13.91 11.61
CA ARG A 271 13.37 -13.88 10.81
C ARG A 271 13.05 -13.56 9.37
N TYR A 272 13.94 -12.86 8.71
CA TYR A 272 13.88 -12.67 7.28
C TYR A 272 14.43 -13.92 6.58
N ASP A 273 13.79 -14.33 5.49
CA ASP A 273 14.20 -15.45 4.65
C ASP A 273 14.69 -14.93 3.28
N PRO A 274 16.02 -14.78 3.08
CA PRO A 274 16.56 -14.17 1.86
C PRO A 274 16.14 -14.85 0.55
N PRO A 275 16.01 -16.20 0.48
CA PRO A 275 15.59 -16.86 -0.76
C PRO A 275 14.17 -16.46 -1.21
N THR A 276 13.24 -16.37 -0.28
CA THR A 276 11.83 -16.10 -0.57
C THR A 276 11.43 -14.64 -0.37
N ARG A 277 12.30 -13.84 0.27
CA ARG A 277 12.03 -12.44 0.63
C ARG A 277 10.85 -12.26 1.60
N LEU A 278 10.47 -13.33 2.31
CA LEU A 278 9.38 -13.35 3.28
C LEU A 278 9.92 -13.21 4.72
N LEU A 279 9.04 -12.77 5.62
CA LEU A 279 9.24 -12.83 7.06
C LEU A 279 8.59 -14.11 7.61
N ILE A 280 9.40 -14.99 8.17
CA ILE A 280 8.93 -16.19 8.83
C ILE A 280 8.66 -15.85 10.29
N VAL A 281 7.39 -15.99 10.71
CA VAL A 281 6.93 -15.68 12.07
C VAL A 281 6.57 -16.97 12.80
N ASP A 282 7.24 -17.24 13.91
CA ASP A 282 6.98 -18.38 14.77
C ASP A 282 6.26 -17.98 16.07
N GLY A 283 5.51 -18.93 16.61
CA GLY A 283 4.77 -18.75 17.88
C GLY A 283 3.36 -18.22 17.77
N TYR A 284 2.93 -17.68 16.60
CA TYR A 284 1.57 -17.20 16.42
C TYR A 284 0.59 -18.37 16.23
N LYS A 285 -0.39 -18.45 17.13
CA LYS A 285 -1.30 -19.62 17.25
C LYS A 285 -2.68 -19.41 16.61
N ASN A 286 -2.99 -18.19 16.18
CA ASN A 286 -4.30 -17.90 15.60
C ASN A 286 -4.38 -18.42 14.16
N ALA A 287 -5.43 -19.18 13.86
CA ALA A 287 -5.69 -19.75 12.53
C ALA A 287 -6.61 -18.86 11.66
N THR A 288 -6.78 -17.60 12.00
CA THR A 288 -7.59 -16.68 11.20
C THR A 288 -7.00 -16.57 9.79
N VAL A 289 -7.87 -16.73 8.80
CA VAL A 289 -7.53 -16.64 7.38
C VAL A 289 -8.22 -15.41 6.80
N MET A 290 -7.51 -14.68 5.94
CA MET A 290 -8.10 -13.54 5.25
C MET A 290 -9.21 -14.02 4.30
N PRO A 291 -10.38 -13.36 4.29
CA PRO A 291 -11.47 -13.76 3.39
C PRO A 291 -11.03 -13.80 1.91
N HIS A 292 -11.55 -14.75 1.18
CA HIS A 292 -11.43 -14.96 -0.27
C HIS A 292 -10.05 -15.34 -0.80
N ILE A 293 -8.95 -14.73 -0.33
CA ILE A 293 -7.60 -14.97 -0.88
C ILE A 293 -6.62 -15.55 0.14
N GLY A 294 -6.98 -15.60 1.43
CA GLY A 294 -6.08 -16.05 2.48
C GLY A 294 -5.88 -17.56 2.49
N VAL A 295 -4.69 -17.98 2.92
CA VAL A 295 -4.34 -19.37 3.19
C VAL A 295 -3.92 -19.51 4.66
N PRO A 296 -4.12 -20.70 5.30
CA PRO A 296 -3.67 -20.92 6.67
C PRO A 296 -2.15 -20.70 6.79
N GLY A 297 -1.74 -19.96 7.82
CA GLY A 297 -0.33 -19.62 8.04
C GLY A 297 0.17 -18.42 7.25
N ASN A 298 -0.65 -17.79 6.42
CA ASN A 298 -0.37 -16.46 5.90
C ASN A 298 -0.83 -15.42 6.91
N TYR A 299 0.04 -14.46 7.23
CA TYR A 299 -0.20 -13.46 8.27
C TYR A 299 -0.42 -12.05 7.73
N HIS A 300 -0.75 -11.91 6.46
CA HIS A 300 -0.99 -10.63 5.81
C HIS A 300 -1.90 -9.71 6.63
N HIS A 301 -3.03 -10.21 7.13
CA HIS A 301 -3.97 -9.44 7.95
C HIS A 301 -3.42 -8.99 9.32
N MET A 302 -2.24 -9.48 9.72
CA MET A 302 -1.61 -9.17 10.99
C MET A 302 -0.40 -8.24 10.88
N GLU A 303 0.09 -7.95 9.69
CA GLU A 303 1.35 -7.26 9.48
C GLU A 303 1.41 -5.88 10.15
N LEU A 304 0.35 -5.10 10.04
CA LEU A 304 0.27 -3.84 10.77
C LEU A 304 0.35 -4.06 12.27
N LYS A 305 -0.39 -5.03 12.80
CA LYS A 305 -0.49 -5.27 14.24
C LYS A 305 0.77 -5.91 14.83
N PHE A 306 1.47 -6.76 14.09
CA PHE A 306 2.70 -7.39 14.55
C PHE A 306 3.80 -6.37 14.84
N TYR A 307 3.94 -5.38 13.96
CA TYR A 307 5.15 -4.58 13.92
C TYR A 307 4.96 -3.09 14.26
N TYR A 308 3.77 -2.67 14.69
CA TYR A 308 3.48 -1.25 14.88
C TYR A 308 4.47 -0.50 15.80
N PRO A 309 4.99 -1.03 16.92
CA PRO A 309 5.90 -0.28 17.77
C PRO A 309 7.24 -0.01 17.07
N TYR A 310 7.71 -1.02 16.34
CA TYR A 310 8.99 -0.99 15.64
C TYR A 310 8.95 -0.07 14.41
N ILE A 311 7.85 -0.12 13.64
CA ILE A 311 7.64 0.76 12.50
C ILE A 311 7.49 2.22 12.94
N ARG A 312 6.71 2.47 14.01
CA ARG A 312 6.57 3.81 14.57
C ARG A 312 7.91 4.41 14.97
N GLN A 313 8.73 3.66 15.69
CA GLN A 313 10.07 4.11 16.08
C GLN A 313 10.95 4.36 14.85
N ASN A 314 10.92 3.45 13.90
CA ASN A 314 11.72 3.56 12.69
C ASN A 314 11.31 4.77 11.82
N MET A 315 10.01 5.07 11.70
CA MET A 315 9.56 6.29 11.03
C MET A 315 10.16 7.54 11.68
N ALA A 316 10.16 7.59 13.02
CA ALA A 316 10.75 8.71 13.76
C ALA A 316 12.27 8.81 13.55
N ASP A 317 12.98 7.68 13.60
CA ASP A 317 14.44 7.63 13.43
C ASP A 317 14.85 8.06 12.01
N ARG A 318 14.12 7.61 10.96
CA ARG A 318 14.37 8.02 9.58
C ARG A 318 14.08 9.49 9.34
N VAL A 319 13.01 10.03 9.95
CA VAL A 319 12.73 11.48 9.87
C VAL A 319 13.85 12.27 10.53
N ALA A 320 14.32 11.86 11.72
CA ALA A 320 15.43 12.51 12.40
C ALA A 320 16.72 12.48 11.57
N ALA A 321 17.06 11.33 10.97
CA ALA A 321 18.21 11.18 10.09
C ALA A 321 18.09 12.05 8.82
N PHE A 322 16.87 12.13 8.24
CA PHE A 322 16.63 12.98 7.08
C PHE A 322 16.79 14.46 7.40
N LEU A 323 16.22 14.94 8.51
CA LEU A 323 16.31 16.33 8.92
C LEU A 323 17.73 16.74 9.31
N ALA A 324 18.52 15.84 9.95
CA ALA A 324 19.91 16.08 10.25
C ALA A 324 20.72 16.34 8.97
N ARG A 325 20.54 15.51 7.94
CA ARG A 325 21.22 15.67 6.64
C ARG A 325 20.86 16.96 5.89
N LEU A 326 19.71 17.58 6.17
CA LEU A 326 19.35 18.87 5.56
C LEU A 326 20.01 20.05 6.25
N ARG A 327 20.55 19.86 7.46
CA ARG A 327 21.23 20.91 8.24
C ARG A 327 22.73 20.94 8.01
N ASP A 328 23.29 19.79 7.56
CA ASP A 328 24.68 19.66 7.13
C ASP A 328 24.87 20.18 5.70
#